data_26b083a5e913e005be87cb424e3fdda3
#
_entry.id   26b083a5e913e005be87cb424e3fdda3
#
_cell.length_a   1.000
_cell.length_b   1.000
_cell.length_c   1.000
_cell.angle_alpha   90.00
_cell.angle_beta   90.00
_cell.angle_gamma   90.00
#
_symmetry.space_group_name_H-M   'P 1'
#
loop_
_entity.id
_entity.type
_entity.pdbx_description
1 polymer ?
#
loop_
_entity_poly.entity_id
_entity_poly.type
_entity_poly.pdbx_seq_one_letter_code
_entity_poly.pdbx_strand_id
1 'polypeptide(L)'
;MKQLLFSAVGVIALAAVVNSAPGHADGQKLFQQETFGGNGRTCQTCHSDATGTVSPQDAAKRFLADPNDPLFVHDGSDDGLGHGVTRMLNSATILVTIPLPPNVKLADDPTATSVTLPRAIPTLFNTPALDPVLMLDGRQPTLEDQAMGAIRDHAQNNLVPSAEDLHNIAEFQKTNQFFSSPAFKNFAKGKAAPGLPQGRTASEKRGRVFFEDLPPNPAEGFRPGLCAHCHSGPLQNMTNEFVDDFIAPGIPAGLRFFSIGVSEFNAAGNPARDFIFNGTDVVHSPDPGRALITGQLQDANSFKISALPGVRNTAPYFHDNSAKTLEDVAAHYANFFRFVTGGVINLTLQDEKDMVAYMKLLD
;
A
#
# COMPACT_ATOMS: atom_id res chain seq x y z
N MET A 1 -35.88 48.94 -50.60
CA MET A 1 -35.71 47.52 -50.34
C MET A 1 -34.20 47.22 -50.32
N LYS A 2 -33.62 47.10 -49.09
CA LYS A 2 -32.21 46.72 -48.87
C LYS A 2 -32.23 45.34 -48.26
N GLN A 3 -31.71 44.34 -48.99
CA GLN A 3 -31.50 42.97 -48.44
C GLN A 3 -30.26 42.94 -47.59
N LEU A 4 -30.40 42.49 -46.37
CA LEU A 4 -29.31 42.17 -45.45
C LEU A 4 -28.91 40.69 -45.65
N LEU A 5 -27.69 40.45 -46.07
CA LEU A 5 -27.05 39.14 -46.14
C LEU A 5 -26.46 38.84 -44.74
N PHE A 6 -26.96 37.81 -44.10
CA PHE A 6 -26.34 37.23 -42.89
C PHE A 6 -25.30 36.20 -43.33
N SER A 7 -24.02 36.47 -43.03
CA SER A 7 -22.95 35.48 -43.13
C SER A 7 -22.92 34.66 -41.83
N ALA A 8 -23.18 33.36 -41.95
CA ALA A 8 -22.98 32.40 -40.87
C ALA A 8 -21.50 32.03 -40.80
N VAL A 9 -20.85 32.42 -39.71
CA VAL A 9 -19.49 31.95 -39.37
C VAL A 9 -19.62 30.61 -38.65
N GLY A 10 -19.27 29.54 -39.35
CA GLY A 10 -19.20 28.22 -38.78
C GLY A 10 -17.96 28.09 -37.85
N VAL A 11 -18.17 27.91 -36.60
CA VAL A 11 -17.09 27.53 -35.64
C VAL A 11 -16.79 26.05 -35.83
N ILE A 12 -15.66 25.74 -36.45
CA ILE A 12 -15.13 24.38 -36.53
C ILE A 12 -14.45 24.13 -35.18
N ALA A 13 -15.10 23.38 -34.31
CA ALA A 13 -14.47 22.83 -33.09
C ALA A 13 -13.46 21.78 -33.54
N LEU A 14 -12.17 22.10 -33.46
CA LEU A 14 -11.11 21.12 -33.56
C LEU A 14 -11.15 20.28 -32.28
N ALA A 15 -11.70 19.08 -32.35
CA ALA A 15 -11.48 18.07 -31.33
C ALA A 15 -10.00 17.69 -31.36
N ALA A 16 -9.27 18.07 -30.33
CA ALA A 16 -7.92 17.58 -30.12
C ALA A 16 -7.99 16.06 -29.89
N VAL A 17 -7.63 15.29 -30.89
CA VAL A 17 -7.36 13.86 -30.73
C VAL A 17 -6.13 13.75 -29.86
N VAL A 18 -6.33 13.42 -28.58
CA VAL A 18 -5.24 13.02 -27.70
C VAL A 18 -4.75 11.67 -28.21
N ASN A 19 -3.70 11.68 -29.01
CA ASN A 19 -2.99 10.46 -29.40
C ASN A 19 -2.33 9.91 -28.11
N SER A 20 -3.02 9.01 -27.42
CA SER A 20 -2.38 8.12 -26.46
C SER A 20 -1.40 7.23 -27.24
N ALA A 21 -0.18 7.10 -26.76
CA ALA A 21 0.76 6.15 -27.36
C ALA A 21 0.10 4.75 -27.41
N PRO A 22 0.25 3.99 -28.49
CA PRO A 22 -0.48 2.74 -28.72
C PRO A 22 -0.44 1.77 -27.49
N GLY A 23 0.71 1.59 -26.86
CA GLY A 23 0.87 0.70 -25.70
C GLY A 23 0.08 1.11 -24.44
N HIS A 24 -0.24 2.39 -24.25
CA HIS A 24 -1.02 2.83 -23.08
C HIS A 24 -2.52 2.50 -23.21
N ALA A 25 -3.06 2.56 -24.41
CA ALA A 25 -4.47 2.22 -24.65
C ALA A 25 -4.70 0.71 -24.49
N ASP A 26 -3.76 -0.11 -24.95
CA ASP A 26 -3.81 -1.55 -24.80
C ASP A 26 -3.60 -1.95 -23.33
N GLY A 27 -2.67 -1.32 -22.62
CA GLY A 27 -2.45 -1.55 -21.19
C GLY A 27 -3.66 -1.22 -20.32
N GLN A 28 -4.40 -0.16 -20.63
CA GLN A 28 -5.65 0.16 -19.94
C GLN A 28 -6.70 -0.93 -20.14
N LYS A 29 -6.88 -1.41 -21.35
CA LYS A 29 -7.83 -2.50 -21.65
C LYS A 29 -7.42 -3.79 -20.92
N LEU A 30 -6.14 -4.14 -20.96
CA LEU A 30 -5.60 -5.30 -20.26
C LEU A 30 -5.83 -5.19 -18.74
N PHE A 31 -5.56 -4.04 -18.15
CA PHE A 31 -5.74 -3.81 -16.71
C PHE A 31 -7.21 -3.85 -16.28
N GLN A 32 -8.10 -3.25 -17.07
CA GLN A 32 -9.50 -3.04 -16.68
C GLN A 32 -10.45 -4.17 -17.10
N GLN A 33 -10.13 -4.90 -18.17
CA GLN A 33 -11.10 -5.79 -18.83
C GLN A 33 -10.57 -7.22 -19.05
N GLU A 34 -9.23 -7.41 -19.12
CA GLU A 34 -8.69 -8.71 -19.50
C GLU A 34 -8.61 -9.65 -18.29
N THR A 35 -9.17 -10.82 -18.44
CA THR A 35 -9.18 -11.87 -17.40
C THR A 35 -8.19 -12.99 -17.67
N PHE A 36 -7.56 -13.00 -18.83
CA PHE A 36 -6.69 -14.07 -19.33
C PHE A 36 -7.35 -15.47 -19.22
N GLY A 37 -8.67 -15.53 -19.43
CA GLY A 37 -9.46 -16.76 -19.34
C GLY A 37 -9.56 -17.33 -17.93
N GLY A 38 -9.31 -16.53 -16.90
CA GLY A 38 -9.31 -16.94 -15.50
C GLY A 38 -10.69 -16.88 -14.84
N ASN A 39 -10.69 -16.62 -13.54
CA ASN A 39 -11.87 -16.65 -12.66
C ASN A 39 -12.77 -15.39 -12.73
N GLY A 40 -12.62 -14.58 -13.77
CA GLY A 40 -13.40 -13.36 -14.00
C GLY A 40 -12.75 -12.09 -13.40
N ARG A 41 -11.63 -12.19 -12.70
CA ARG A 41 -10.90 -11.04 -12.17
C ARG A 41 -10.04 -10.37 -13.22
N THR A 42 -10.00 -9.04 -13.11
CA THR A 42 -9.05 -8.15 -13.76
C THR A 42 -8.22 -7.44 -12.69
N CYS A 43 -7.19 -6.68 -13.07
CA CYS A 43 -6.46 -5.86 -12.10
C CYS A 43 -7.38 -4.84 -11.41
N GLN A 44 -8.32 -4.24 -12.17
CA GLN A 44 -9.29 -3.29 -11.64
C GLN A 44 -10.29 -3.92 -10.65
N THR A 45 -10.45 -5.24 -10.64
CA THR A 45 -11.26 -5.90 -9.62
C THR A 45 -10.81 -5.54 -8.20
N CYS A 46 -9.49 -5.43 -7.99
CA CYS A 46 -8.86 -5.13 -6.70
C CYS A 46 -8.28 -3.71 -6.61
N HIS A 47 -8.02 -3.05 -7.73
CA HIS A 47 -7.38 -1.73 -7.79
C HIS A 47 -8.30 -0.70 -8.45
N SER A 48 -9.16 -0.07 -7.63
CA SER A 48 -10.10 0.94 -8.12
C SER A 48 -9.38 2.21 -8.60
N ASP A 49 -9.99 2.94 -9.54
CA ASP A 49 -9.45 4.22 -10.02
C ASP A 49 -9.43 5.30 -8.92
N ALA A 50 -10.28 5.18 -7.90
CA ALA A 50 -10.43 6.19 -6.86
C ALA A 50 -9.36 6.10 -5.77
N THR A 51 -8.90 4.89 -5.45
CA THR A 51 -8.04 4.64 -4.27
C THR A 51 -6.84 3.75 -4.60
N GLY A 52 -6.84 3.12 -5.77
CA GLY A 52 -5.86 2.09 -6.13
C GLY A 52 -5.92 0.82 -5.28
N THR A 53 -6.96 0.67 -4.46
CA THR A 53 -7.19 -0.47 -3.56
C THR A 53 -8.68 -0.74 -3.37
N VAL A 54 -9.05 -1.63 -2.45
CA VAL A 54 -10.42 -1.94 -2.05
C VAL A 54 -10.59 -1.75 -0.54
N SER A 55 -11.67 -1.09 -0.14
CA SER A 55 -12.09 -0.98 1.26
C SER A 55 -13.23 -1.95 1.60
N PRO A 56 -13.49 -2.22 2.89
CA PRO A 56 -14.68 -2.96 3.32
C PRO A 56 -16.00 -2.33 2.84
N GLN A 57 -16.05 -1.01 2.74
CA GLN A 57 -17.23 -0.30 2.23
C GLN A 57 -17.43 -0.53 0.73
N ASP A 58 -16.34 -0.58 -0.05
CA ASP A 58 -16.41 -0.90 -1.49
C ASP A 58 -16.81 -2.36 -1.69
N ALA A 59 -16.22 -3.28 -0.91
CA ALA A 59 -16.61 -4.68 -0.93
C ALA A 59 -18.11 -4.86 -0.60
N ALA A 60 -18.61 -4.19 0.44
CA ALA A 60 -20.03 -4.25 0.82
C ALA A 60 -20.96 -3.73 -0.28
N LYS A 61 -20.61 -2.61 -0.92
CA LYS A 61 -21.39 -2.08 -2.07
C LYS A 61 -21.41 -3.07 -3.24
N ARG A 62 -20.28 -3.69 -3.55
CA ARG A 62 -20.17 -4.65 -4.64
C ARG A 62 -20.98 -5.93 -4.33
N PHE A 63 -20.87 -6.44 -3.10
CA PHE A 63 -21.64 -7.61 -2.68
C PHE A 63 -23.17 -7.38 -2.76
N LEU A 64 -23.62 -6.19 -2.36
CA LEU A 64 -25.05 -5.82 -2.47
C LEU A 64 -25.51 -5.68 -3.92
N ALA A 65 -24.61 -5.25 -4.83
CA ALA A 65 -24.94 -5.12 -6.24
C ALA A 65 -24.92 -6.48 -6.98
N ASP A 66 -23.93 -7.32 -6.68
CA ASP A 66 -23.78 -8.66 -7.21
C ASP A 66 -23.06 -9.58 -6.21
N PRO A 67 -23.75 -10.48 -5.53
CA PRO A 67 -23.12 -11.46 -4.64
C PRO A 67 -22.13 -12.41 -5.33
N ASN A 68 -22.16 -12.53 -6.67
CA ASN A 68 -21.23 -13.33 -7.47
C ASN A 68 -20.07 -12.49 -8.06
N ASP A 69 -19.89 -11.24 -7.62
CA ASP A 69 -18.81 -10.40 -8.09
C ASP A 69 -17.44 -11.11 -7.95
N PRO A 70 -16.58 -11.09 -8.97
CA PRO A 70 -15.27 -11.74 -8.96
C PRO A 70 -14.36 -11.37 -7.77
N LEU A 71 -14.62 -10.28 -7.06
CA LEU A 71 -13.89 -9.95 -5.84
C LEU A 71 -13.99 -11.03 -4.77
N PHE A 72 -15.11 -11.76 -4.71
CA PHE A 72 -15.42 -12.74 -3.65
C PHE A 72 -15.06 -14.19 -3.97
N VAL A 73 -14.56 -14.47 -5.15
CA VAL A 73 -14.13 -15.82 -5.52
C VAL A 73 -12.71 -16.10 -5.03
N HIS A 74 -12.30 -17.39 -5.06
CA HIS A 74 -10.94 -17.83 -4.75
C HIS A 74 -10.38 -17.20 -3.46
N ASP A 75 -9.22 -16.58 -3.50
CA ASP A 75 -8.55 -15.96 -2.37
C ASP A 75 -9.27 -14.72 -1.78
N GLY A 76 -10.29 -14.22 -2.43
CA GLY A 76 -11.22 -13.22 -1.90
C GLY A 76 -12.27 -13.79 -0.95
N SER A 77 -12.55 -15.11 -1.02
CA SER A 77 -13.45 -15.82 -0.12
C SER A 77 -12.79 -16.13 1.24
N ASP A 78 -13.61 -16.49 2.23
CA ASP A 78 -13.09 -16.77 3.58
C ASP A 78 -12.18 -18.01 3.62
N ASP A 79 -12.49 -19.04 2.85
CA ASP A 79 -11.76 -20.32 2.80
C ASP A 79 -10.74 -20.45 1.64
N GLY A 80 -10.68 -19.48 0.75
CA GLY A 80 -9.85 -19.55 -0.46
C GLY A 80 -10.41 -20.46 -1.56
N LEU A 81 -11.59 -21.06 -1.35
CA LEU A 81 -12.24 -22.00 -2.27
C LEU A 81 -13.54 -21.44 -2.87
N GLY A 82 -13.88 -20.22 -2.54
CA GLY A 82 -15.09 -19.53 -3.03
C GLY A 82 -16.24 -19.48 -2.02
N HIS A 83 -16.03 -19.88 -0.75
CA HIS A 83 -17.08 -19.85 0.25
C HIS A 83 -16.83 -18.79 1.34
N GLY A 84 -17.90 -18.07 1.69
CA GLY A 84 -17.85 -16.99 2.70
C GLY A 84 -17.22 -15.71 2.15
N VAL A 85 -17.69 -14.59 2.69
CA VAL A 85 -17.27 -13.23 2.28
C VAL A 85 -16.97 -12.33 3.49
N THR A 86 -16.96 -12.92 4.70
CA THR A 86 -16.87 -12.17 5.98
C THR A 86 -15.56 -11.41 6.08
N ARG A 87 -14.45 -12.04 5.69
CA ARG A 87 -13.12 -11.43 5.71
C ARG A 87 -13.04 -10.23 4.75
N MET A 88 -13.54 -10.39 3.53
CA MET A 88 -13.56 -9.30 2.54
C MET A 88 -14.44 -8.13 3.00
N LEU A 89 -15.63 -8.43 3.55
CA LEU A 89 -16.55 -7.39 4.04
C LEU A 89 -16.05 -6.67 5.31
N ASN A 90 -15.26 -7.36 6.15
CA ASN A 90 -14.79 -6.78 7.42
C ASN A 90 -13.42 -6.12 7.30
N SER A 91 -12.54 -6.67 6.48
CA SER A 91 -11.12 -6.25 6.42
C SER A 91 -10.63 -5.95 5.01
N ALA A 92 -11.35 -6.31 3.95
CA ALA A 92 -10.92 -6.17 2.57
C ALA A 92 -9.50 -6.76 2.32
N THR A 93 -9.23 -7.92 2.91
CA THR A 93 -7.97 -8.65 2.71
C THR A 93 -8.19 -9.82 1.76
N ILE A 94 -7.14 -10.22 1.06
CA ILE A 94 -7.08 -11.43 0.24
C ILE A 94 -6.15 -12.46 0.89
N LEU A 95 -6.36 -13.74 0.59
CA LEU A 95 -5.44 -14.80 1.01
C LEU A 95 -4.24 -14.84 0.06
N VAL A 96 -3.05 -14.67 0.61
CA VAL A 96 -1.80 -14.71 -0.15
C VAL A 96 -1.02 -15.95 0.26
N THR A 97 -0.73 -16.83 -0.69
CA THR A 97 0.10 -18.01 -0.45
C THR A 97 1.56 -17.68 -0.77
N ILE A 98 2.43 -17.85 0.22
CA ILE A 98 3.84 -17.54 0.14
C ILE A 98 4.65 -18.82 0.35
N PRO A 99 5.55 -19.20 -0.59
CA PRO A 99 6.50 -20.29 -0.37
C PRO A 99 7.36 -20.02 0.87
N LEU A 100 7.57 -21.04 1.70
CA LEU A 100 8.48 -20.93 2.84
C LEU A 100 9.93 -20.98 2.37
N PRO A 101 10.81 -20.12 2.88
CA PRO A 101 12.25 -20.23 2.67
C PRO A 101 12.77 -21.61 3.17
N PRO A 102 13.83 -22.16 2.60
CA PRO A 102 14.33 -23.50 2.95
C PRO A 102 14.68 -23.69 4.44
N ASN A 103 15.02 -22.60 5.14
CA ASN A 103 15.35 -22.58 6.56
C ASN A 103 14.17 -22.21 7.47
N VAL A 104 12.95 -22.09 6.93
CA VAL A 104 11.74 -21.73 7.69
C VAL A 104 10.74 -22.89 7.65
N LYS A 105 10.20 -23.25 8.79
CA LYS A 105 9.15 -24.29 8.93
C LYS A 105 8.01 -23.78 9.81
N LEU A 106 6.82 -24.35 9.62
CA LEU A 106 5.72 -24.18 10.55
C LEU A 106 5.83 -25.21 11.68
N ALA A 107 5.62 -24.78 12.92
CA ALA A 107 5.68 -25.71 14.06
C ALA A 107 4.52 -26.72 14.04
N ASP A 108 3.34 -26.28 13.60
CA ASP A 108 2.12 -27.10 13.50
C ASP A 108 2.04 -27.96 12.23
N ASP A 109 2.84 -27.64 11.19
CA ASP A 109 3.00 -28.46 9.98
C ASP A 109 4.43 -28.34 9.42
N PRO A 110 5.40 -29.11 9.97
CA PRO A 110 6.80 -29.05 9.56
C PRO A 110 7.06 -29.51 8.10
N THR A 111 6.06 -30.09 7.44
CA THR A 111 6.13 -30.55 6.05
C THR A 111 5.61 -29.54 5.05
N ALA A 112 4.95 -28.47 5.52
CA ALA A 112 4.46 -27.40 4.67
C ALA A 112 5.60 -26.73 3.89
N THR A 113 5.36 -26.50 2.61
CA THR A 113 6.27 -25.77 1.70
C THR A 113 5.83 -24.33 1.44
N SER A 114 4.65 -23.95 1.93
CA SER A 114 4.09 -22.61 1.83
C SER A 114 3.17 -22.31 3.00
N VAL A 115 2.87 -21.04 3.19
CA VAL A 115 1.86 -20.57 4.13
C VAL A 115 0.89 -19.63 3.45
N THR A 116 -0.40 -19.71 3.79
CA THR A 116 -1.44 -18.80 3.30
C THR A 116 -1.85 -17.85 4.41
N LEU A 117 -1.79 -16.56 4.13
CA LEU A 117 -2.01 -15.49 5.09
C LEU A 117 -2.94 -14.41 4.49
N PRO A 118 -3.85 -13.81 5.29
CA PRO A 118 -4.67 -12.70 4.83
C PRO A 118 -3.83 -11.41 4.82
N ARG A 119 -3.85 -10.71 3.68
CA ARG A 119 -3.14 -9.44 3.51
C ARG A 119 -4.00 -8.39 2.83
N ALA A 120 -3.77 -7.14 3.17
CA ALA A 120 -4.33 -5.98 2.49
C ALA A 120 -3.92 -5.94 1.01
N ILE A 121 -4.77 -5.35 0.20
CA ILE A 121 -4.47 -5.02 -1.21
C ILE A 121 -3.74 -3.68 -1.20
N PRO A 122 -2.43 -3.62 -1.58
CA PRO A 122 -1.69 -2.37 -1.58
C PRO A 122 -2.29 -1.35 -2.55
N THR A 123 -2.34 -0.09 -2.15
CA THR A 123 -2.71 0.98 -3.09
C THR A 123 -1.66 1.11 -4.19
N LEU A 124 -2.12 1.47 -5.39
CA LEU A 124 -1.25 1.80 -6.52
C LEU A 124 -0.82 3.27 -6.54
N PHE A 125 -1.28 4.12 -5.62
CA PHE A 125 -0.91 5.53 -5.66
C PHE A 125 0.60 5.73 -5.54
N ASN A 126 1.16 6.43 -6.53
CA ASN A 126 2.58 6.80 -6.70
C ASN A 126 3.55 5.60 -6.84
N THR A 127 3.20 4.42 -6.33
CA THR A 127 4.12 3.27 -6.24
C THR A 127 4.59 2.78 -7.61
N PRO A 128 3.73 2.48 -8.60
CA PRO A 128 4.19 1.90 -9.86
C PRO A 128 5.20 2.78 -10.61
N ALA A 129 5.10 4.10 -10.49
CA ALA A 129 5.96 5.02 -11.21
C ALA A 129 7.20 5.48 -10.42
N LEU A 130 7.12 5.50 -9.08
CA LEU A 130 8.10 6.21 -8.24
C LEU A 130 8.75 5.34 -7.17
N ASP A 131 8.17 4.18 -6.84
CA ASP A 131 8.67 3.29 -5.79
C ASP A 131 9.09 1.94 -6.38
N PRO A 132 10.39 1.60 -6.37
CA PRO A 132 10.88 0.33 -6.91
C PRO A 132 10.51 -0.87 -6.03
N VAL A 133 10.03 -0.66 -4.80
CA VAL A 133 9.65 -1.75 -3.88
C VAL A 133 8.19 -2.10 -4.09
N LEU A 134 7.95 -3.27 -4.66
CA LEU A 134 6.61 -3.77 -4.96
C LEU A 134 6.17 -4.81 -3.94
N MET A 135 4.87 -4.89 -3.68
CA MET A 135 4.22 -5.68 -2.65
C MET A 135 4.57 -5.24 -1.22
N LEU A 136 3.83 -5.73 -0.22
CA LEU A 136 4.02 -5.37 1.20
C LEU A 136 5.33 -5.92 1.79
N ASP A 137 5.90 -6.94 1.17
CA ASP A 137 7.11 -7.64 1.59
C ASP A 137 8.27 -7.52 0.60
N GLY A 138 8.07 -6.81 -0.51
CA GLY A 138 9.10 -6.59 -1.53
C GLY A 138 9.43 -7.82 -2.39
N ARG A 139 8.50 -8.80 -2.48
CA ARG A 139 8.76 -10.08 -3.18
C ARG A 139 8.80 -9.99 -4.70
N GLN A 140 8.30 -8.90 -5.30
CA GLN A 140 8.28 -8.75 -6.75
C GLN A 140 9.33 -7.73 -7.20
N PRO A 141 10.25 -8.10 -8.10
CA PRO A 141 11.33 -7.22 -8.51
C PRO A 141 10.92 -6.20 -9.59
N THR A 142 9.92 -6.54 -10.42
CA THR A 142 9.43 -5.67 -11.51
C THR A 142 7.90 -5.61 -11.52
N LEU A 143 7.34 -4.61 -12.21
CA LEU A 143 5.89 -4.53 -12.41
C LEU A 143 5.37 -5.64 -13.32
N GLU A 144 6.16 -6.09 -14.27
CA GLU A 144 5.86 -7.21 -15.14
C GLU A 144 5.76 -8.52 -14.33
N ASP A 145 6.73 -8.78 -13.45
CA ASP A 145 6.69 -9.94 -12.55
C ASP A 145 5.51 -9.86 -11.57
N GLN A 146 5.22 -8.66 -11.07
CA GLN A 146 4.06 -8.43 -10.20
C GLN A 146 2.76 -8.70 -10.95
N ALA A 147 2.61 -8.21 -12.18
CA ALA A 147 1.43 -8.43 -13.01
C ALA A 147 1.26 -9.92 -13.32
N MET A 148 2.33 -10.61 -13.72
CA MET A 148 2.31 -12.07 -13.97
C MET A 148 1.91 -12.85 -12.73
N GLY A 149 2.47 -12.50 -11.56
CA GLY A 149 2.13 -13.12 -10.28
C GLY A 149 0.65 -12.90 -9.93
N ALA A 150 0.13 -11.69 -10.08
CA ALA A 150 -1.26 -11.38 -9.79
C ALA A 150 -2.24 -12.12 -10.75
N ILE A 151 -1.92 -12.18 -12.04
CA ILE A 151 -2.72 -12.90 -13.03
C ILE A 151 -2.74 -14.40 -12.71
N ARG A 152 -1.60 -14.98 -12.37
CA ARG A 152 -1.51 -16.42 -12.03
C ARG A 152 -2.20 -16.72 -10.70
N ASP A 153 -1.87 -16.00 -9.65
CA ASP A 153 -2.22 -16.39 -8.28
C ASP A 153 -3.63 -15.91 -7.89
N HIS A 154 -4.05 -14.73 -8.35
CA HIS A 154 -5.33 -14.13 -7.98
C HIS A 154 -6.41 -14.31 -9.05
N ALA A 155 -6.07 -14.19 -10.34
CA ALA A 155 -7.03 -14.36 -11.44
C ALA A 155 -7.09 -15.80 -11.97
N GLN A 156 -6.17 -16.69 -11.58
CA GLN A 156 -6.17 -18.11 -11.97
C GLN A 156 -6.26 -18.31 -13.50
N ASN A 157 -5.40 -17.62 -14.24
CA ASN A 157 -5.45 -17.56 -15.69
C ASN A 157 -5.30 -18.93 -16.38
N ASN A 158 -6.01 -19.12 -17.49
CA ASN A 158 -5.86 -20.25 -18.40
C ASN A 158 -5.05 -19.86 -19.66
N LEU A 159 -4.98 -18.58 -19.97
CA LEU A 159 -4.19 -18.02 -21.07
C LEU A 159 -2.95 -17.33 -20.49
N VAL A 160 -1.77 -17.67 -21.01
CA VAL A 160 -0.51 -17.08 -20.55
C VAL A 160 -0.37 -15.70 -21.18
N PRO A 161 -0.23 -14.61 -20.38
CA PRO A 161 0.08 -13.29 -20.92
C PRO A 161 1.37 -13.27 -21.71
N SER A 162 1.42 -12.54 -22.81
CA SER A 162 2.67 -12.30 -23.52
C SER A 162 3.55 -11.30 -22.75
N ALA A 163 4.85 -11.25 -23.05
CA ALA A 163 5.74 -10.24 -22.48
C ALA A 163 5.30 -8.81 -22.84
N GLU A 164 4.68 -8.62 -24.01
CA GLU A 164 4.12 -7.33 -24.44
C GLU A 164 2.88 -6.96 -23.62
N ASP A 165 1.99 -7.91 -23.32
CA ASP A 165 0.83 -7.66 -22.43
C ASP A 165 1.30 -7.20 -21.04
N LEU A 166 2.26 -7.90 -20.44
CA LEU A 166 2.82 -7.56 -19.13
C LEU A 166 3.48 -6.19 -19.14
N HIS A 167 4.26 -5.88 -20.19
CA HIS A 167 4.86 -4.57 -20.35
C HIS A 167 3.79 -3.46 -20.48
N ASN A 168 2.77 -3.67 -21.29
CA ASN A 168 1.69 -2.71 -21.47
C ASN A 168 0.91 -2.47 -20.16
N ILE A 169 0.65 -3.51 -19.37
CA ILE A 169 0.06 -3.40 -18.02
C ILE A 169 0.97 -2.57 -17.11
N ALA A 170 2.28 -2.84 -17.10
CA ALA A 170 3.26 -2.12 -16.30
C ALA A 170 3.32 -0.62 -16.66
N GLU A 171 3.37 -0.30 -17.95
CA GLU A 171 3.39 1.09 -18.42
C GLU A 171 2.08 1.82 -18.13
N PHE A 172 0.93 1.15 -18.24
CA PHE A 172 -0.35 1.74 -17.85
C PHE A 172 -0.39 2.10 -16.37
N GLN A 173 0.14 1.27 -15.48
CA GLN A 173 0.21 1.54 -14.04
C GLN A 173 1.07 2.77 -13.69
N LYS A 174 1.97 3.21 -14.59
CA LYS A 174 2.76 4.44 -14.44
C LYS A 174 2.05 5.68 -14.98
N THR A 175 0.81 5.57 -15.45
CA THR A 175 0.06 6.68 -16.01
C THR A 175 -0.58 7.59 -14.97
N ASN A 176 -1.17 8.66 -15.44
CA ASN A 176 -1.65 9.79 -14.64
C ASN A 176 -2.66 9.45 -13.55
N GLN A 177 -3.45 8.41 -13.73
CA GLN A 177 -4.51 8.04 -12.78
C GLN A 177 -3.97 7.43 -11.48
N PHE A 178 -2.72 6.96 -11.49
CA PHE A 178 -2.08 6.36 -10.31
C PHE A 178 -1.19 7.32 -9.54
N PHE A 179 -1.24 8.61 -9.82
CA PHE A 179 -0.60 9.63 -8.99
C PHE A 179 -1.59 10.25 -8.01
N SER A 180 -1.21 10.37 -6.75
CA SER A 180 -2.03 11.00 -5.71
C SER A 180 -2.29 12.48 -5.99
N SER A 181 -1.36 13.15 -6.68
CA SER A 181 -1.51 14.56 -7.02
C SER A 181 -0.73 14.96 -8.28
N PRO A 182 -1.06 16.12 -8.90
CA PRO A 182 -0.27 16.66 -10.00
C PRO A 182 1.20 16.92 -9.67
N ALA A 183 1.52 17.16 -8.40
CA ALA A 183 2.89 17.39 -7.96
C ALA A 183 3.73 16.12 -8.09
N PHE A 184 3.22 14.96 -7.67
CA PHE A 184 3.90 13.67 -7.84
C PHE A 184 4.00 13.25 -9.30
N LYS A 185 2.97 13.55 -10.11
CA LYS A 185 3.06 13.38 -11.56
C LYS A 185 4.20 14.19 -12.19
N ASN A 186 4.42 15.42 -11.73
CA ASN A 186 5.52 16.26 -12.18
C ASN A 186 6.86 15.73 -11.68
N PHE A 187 6.92 15.24 -10.45
CA PHE A 187 8.11 14.59 -9.91
C PHE A 187 8.52 13.36 -10.74
N ALA A 188 7.58 12.51 -11.13
CA ALA A 188 7.83 11.39 -12.04
C ALA A 188 8.40 11.80 -13.41
N LYS A 189 8.20 13.05 -13.82
CA LYS A 189 8.77 13.66 -15.04
C LYS A 189 10.10 14.38 -14.80
N GLY A 190 10.75 14.16 -13.66
CA GLY A 190 12.06 14.76 -13.31
C GLY A 190 11.98 16.18 -12.77
N LYS A 191 10.79 16.67 -12.37
CA LYS A 191 10.69 17.94 -11.61
C LYS A 191 11.07 17.72 -10.15
N ALA A 192 11.23 18.81 -9.38
CA ALA A 192 11.49 18.72 -7.96
C ALA A 192 10.39 17.94 -7.23
N ALA A 193 10.79 17.16 -6.23
CA ALA A 193 9.86 16.46 -5.35
C ALA A 193 8.98 17.47 -4.59
N PRO A 194 7.70 17.13 -4.34
CA PRO A 194 6.85 17.94 -3.46
C PRO A 194 7.47 18.04 -2.06
N GLY A 195 7.48 19.25 -1.49
CA GLY A 195 7.83 19.42 -0.10
C GLY A 195 6.66 19.10 0.84
N LEU A 196 6.97 18.95 2.13
CA LEU A 196 5.94 18.76 3.15
C LEU A 196 4.98 19.96 3.19
N PRO A 197 3.65 19.74 3.29
CA PRO A 197 2.67 20.80 3.42
C PRO A 197 2.94 21.67 4.65
N GLN A 198 2.67 22.98 4.55
CA GLN A 198 2.95 23.91 5.66
C GLN A 198 1.92 23.82 6.80
N GLY A 199 0.71 23.31 6.53
CA GLY A 199 -0.42 23.41 7.43
C GLY A 199 -1.01 24.83 7.52
N ARG A 200 -2.32 24.92 7.65
CA ARG A 200 -3.07 26.18 7.75
C ARG A 200 -3.57 26.43 9.16
N THR A 201 -4.19 25.42 9.76
CA THR A 201 -4.71 25.46 11.13
C THR A 201 -3.62 25.25 12.17
N ALA A 202 -3.89 25.61 13.42
CA ALA A 202 -2.98 25.37 14.54
C ALA A 202 -2.68 23.87 14.72
N SER A 203 -3.69 23.01 14.54
CA SER A 203 -3.54 21.55 14.64
C SER A 203 -2.63 20.99 13.54
N GLU A 204 -2.88 21.38 12.28
CA GLU A 204 -2.03 20.97 11.15
C GLU A 204 -0.56 21.40 11.33
N LYS A 205 -0.32 22.62 11.83
CA LYS A 205 1.02 23.14 12.09
C LYS A 205 1.73 22.36 13.21
N ARG A 206 1.03 21.97 14.28
CA ARG A 206 1.61 21.11 15.32
C ARG A 206 1.85 19.70 14.79
N GLY A 207 0.90 19.15 13.99
CA GLY A 207 1.06 17.85 13.35
C GLY A 207 2.25 17.78 12.39
N ARG A 208 2.53 18.88 11.67
CA ARG A 208 3.71 18.98 10.80
C ARG A 208 5.02 18.69 11.52
N VAL A 209 5.16 19.11 12.76
CA VAL A 209 6.39 18.91 13.54
C VAL A 209 6.75 17.42 13.65
N PHE A 210 5.76 16.52 13.70
CA PHE A 210 5.99 15.08 13.70
C PHE A 210 6.53 14.52 12.36
N PHE A 211 6.39 15.29 11.27
CA PHE A 211 6.81 14.92 9.91
C PHE A 211 8.03 15.73 9.42
N GLU A 212 8.59 16.62 10.22
CA GLU A 212 9.82 17.31 9.86
C GLU A 212 10.99 16.33 9.87
N ASP A 213 11.73 16.30 8.77
CA ASP A 213 12.98 15.52 8.66
C ASP A 213 14.13 16.32 9.29
N LEU A 214 14.10 16.45 10.60
CA LEU A 214 15.03 17.23 11.40
C LEU A 214 15.66 16.35 12.49
N PRO A 215 16.88 16.68 12.93
CA PRO A 215 17.49 16.02 14.07
C PRO A 215 16.58 16.11 15.30
N PRO A 216 16.45 15.04 16.11
CA PRO A 216 15.73 15.08 17.36
C PRO A 216 16.26 16.19 18.27
N ASN A 217 15.35 16.90 18.94
CA ASN A 217 15.71 17.88 19.95
C ASN A 217 15.27 17.39 21.34
N PRO A 218 16.20 16.88 22.16
CA PRO A 218 15.87 16.37 23.50
C PRO A 218 15.19 17.42 24.40
N ALA A 219 15.51 18.71 24.22
CA ALA A 219 14.88 19.79 24.97
C ALA A 219 13.39 20.00 24.62
N GLU A 220 12.99 19.58 23.43
CA GLU A 220 11.60 19.62 22.94
C GLU A 220 10.88 18.27 23.07
N GLY A 221 11.51 17.27 23.70
CA GLY A 221 10.92 15.98 23.99
C GLY A 221 10.84 15.03 22.79
N PHE A 222 11.84 15.00 21.93
CA PHE A 222 11.95 14.11 20.76
C PHE A 222 10.83 14.21 19.72
N ARG A 223 10.02 15.25 19.75
CA ARG A 223 8.84 15.37 18.86
C ARG A 223 9.16 15.75 17.42
N PRO A 224 10.13 16.65 17.12
CA PRO A 224 10.48 16.96 15.74
C PRO A 224 10.96 15.72 14.99
N GLY A 225 10.40 15.49 13.81
CA GLY A 225 10.83 14.41 12.94
C GLY A 225 10.46 12.99 13.36
N LEU A 226 9.55 12.84 14.33
CA LEU A 226 9.18 11.50 14.87
C LEU A 226 8.67 10.55 13.78
N CYS A 227 7.77 10.99 12.92
CA CYS A 227 7.31 10.21 11.77
C CYS A 227 8.39 10.09 10.69
N ALA A 228 9.18 11.15 10.48
CA ALA A 228 10.24 11.19 9.47
C ALA A 228 11.40 10.23 9.78
N HIS A 229 11.55 9.72 11.00
CA HIS A 229 12.53 8.65 11.29
C HIS A 229 12.34 7.43 10.39
N CYS A 230 11.08 7.09 10.06
CA CYS A 230 10.73 5.99 9.16
C CYS A 230 10.03 6.46 7.88
N HIS A 231 9.53 7.70 7.85
CA HIS A 231 8.79 8.25 6.72
C HIS A 231 9.49 9.49 6.13
N SER A 232 10.73 9.32 5.66
CA SER A 232 11.49 10.36 4.98
C SER A 232 11.62 10.12 3.47
N GLY A 233 12.26 11.07 2.79
CA GLY A 233 12.40 11.08 1.34
C GLY A 233 11.15 11.57 0.61
N PRO A 234 11.20 11.64 -0.73
CA PRO A 234 10.13 12.22 -1.55
C PRO A 234 8.77 11.57 -1.38
N LEU A 235 8.73 10.25 -1.18
CA LEU A 235 7.51 9.48 -0.96
C LEU A 235 7.24 9.19 0.51
N GLN A 236 8.07 9.69 1.43
CA GLN A 236 7.95 9.44 2.87
C GLN A 236 7.86 7.93 3.17
N ASN A 237 8.77 7.15 2.61
CA ASN A 237 8.71 5.68 2.64
C ASN A 237 10.08 5.02 2.87
N MET A 238 10.96 5.69 3.60
CA MET A 238 12.26 5.15 4.00
C MET A 238 12.73 5.74 5.33
N THR A 239 13.60 5.01 6.02
CA THR A 239 14.23 5.48 7.25
C THR A 239 15.19 6.64 6.95
N ASN A 240 15.31 7.58 7.89
CA ASN A 240 16.32 8.63 7.87
C ASN A 240 17.53 8.30 8.76
N GLU A 241 18.50 9.19 8.82
CA GLU A 241 19.74 9.01 9.59
C GLU A 241 19.57 9.11 11.12
N PHE A 242 18.39 9.51 11.59
CA PHE A 242 18.09 9.70 13.02
C PHE A 242 17.21 8.58 13.60
N VAL A 243 16.86 7.55 12.81
CA VAL A 243 15.94 6.48 13.25
C VAL A 243 16.45 5.71 14.45
N ASP A 244 17.76 5.59 14.60
CA ASP A 244 18.41 4.85 15.66
C ASP A 244 18.66 5.65 16.95
N ASP A 245 18.45 6.96 16.94
CA ASP A 245 18.73 7.82 18.09
C ASP A 245 17.94 7.39 19.34
N PHE A 246 16.71 6.93 19.17
CA PHE A 246 15.86 6.46 20.28
C PHE A 246 14.77 5.45 19.88
N ILE A 247 14.63 5.09 18.61
CA ILE A 247 13.59 4.13 18.14
C ILE A 247 14.18 2.73 18.00
N ALA A 248 15.23 2.58 17.20
CA ALA A 248 15.80 1.28 16.86
C ALA A 248 17.31 1.42 16.62
N PRO A 249 18.15 1.40 17.66
CA PRO A 249 19.60 1.55 17.52
C PRO A 249 20.21 0.59 16.50
N GLY A 250 21.09 1.10 15.65
CA GLY A 250 21.76 0.33 14.61
C GLY A 250 20.98 0.17 13.31
N ILE A 251 19.82 0.81 13.16
CA ILE A 251 19.06 0.81 11.90
C ILE A 251 19.64 1.86 10.95
N PRO A 252 20.13 1.48 9.75
CA PRO A 252 20.69 2.44 8.81
C PRO A 252 19.60 3.29 8.12
N ALA A 253 20.01 4.47 7.65
CA ALA A 253 19.18 5.31 6.79
C ALA A 253 18.87 4.62 5.44
N GLY A 254 17.73 4.97 4.86
CA GLY A 254 17.33 4.49 3.54
C GLY A 254 16.70 3.10 3.50
N LEU A 255 16.47 2.46 4.65
CA LEU A 255 15.74 1.20 4.69
C LEU A 255 14.29 1.40 4.26
N ARG A 256 13.77 0.38 3.59
CA ARG A 256 12.43 0.37 3.01
C ARG A 256 11.47 -0.55 3.76
N PHE A 257 11.95 -1.30 4.73
CA PHE A 257 11.19 -2.26 5.54
C PHE A 257 11.46 -2.03 7.01
N PHE A 258 10.39 -2.09 7.79
CA PHE A 258 10.48 -1.90 9.23
C PHE A 258 9.31 -2.59 9.94
N SER A 259 9.52 -3.07 11.18
CA SER A 259 8.44 -3.56 12.04
C SER A 259 7.99 -2.45 12.98
N ILE A 260 6.70 -2.16 12.97
CA ILE A 260 6.05 -1.23 13.89
C ILE A 260 5.05 -1.92 14.82
N GLY A 261 5.20 -3.24 15.00
CA GLY A 261 4.39 -4.00 15.93
C GLY A 261 2.95 -4.30 15.46
N VAL A 262 2.63 -4.14 14.18
CA VAL A 262 1.26 -4.43 13.69
C VAL A 262 0.90 -5.90 13.88
N SER A 263 1.80 -6.81 13.53
CA SER A 263 1.60 -8.25 13.72
C SER A 263 1.51 -8.65 15.18
N GLU A 264 2.21 -7.96 16.07
CA GLU A 264 2.26 -8.25 17.49
C GLU A 264 1.06 -7.66 18.24
N PHE A 265 0.59 -6.45 17.86
CA PHE A 265 -0.44 -5.74 18.63
C PHE A 265 -1.86 -5.97 18.10
N ASN A 266 -2.02 -6.33 16.81
CA ASN A 266 -3.31 -6.39 16.14
C ASN A 266 -3.73 -7.82 15.76
N ALA A 267 -3.21 -8.84 16.41
CA ALA A 267 -3.44 -10.26 16.11
C ALA A 267 -4.91 -10.72 16.23
N ALA A 268 -5.84 -9.86 16.67
CA ALA A 268 -7.25 -10.21 16.98
C ALA A 268 -8.09 -10.62 15.77
N GLY A 269 -7.66 -10.81 14.63
CA GLY A 269 -8.41 -11.32 13.46
C GLY A 269 -7.64 -12.37 12.69
N ASN A 270 -6.34 -12.53 13.00
CA ASN A 270 -5.44 -13.43 12.31
C ASN A 270 -4.71 -14.24 13.38
N PRO A 271 -5.05 -15.52 13.58
CA PRO A 271 -4.40 -16.34 14.58
C PRO A 271 -2.91 -16.44 14.30
N ALA A 272 -2.11 -16.14 15.33
CA ALA A 272 -0.68 -16.29 15.24
C ALA A 272 -0.30 -17.78 15.14
N ARG A 273 0.79 -18.05 14.44
CA ARG A 273 1.42 -19.37 14.29
C ARG A 273 2.88 -19.27 14.69
N ASP A 274 3.49 -20.39 15.02
CA ASP A 274 4.93 -20.47 15.30
C ASP A 274 5.69 -20.83 14.02
N PHE A 275 6.55 -19.91 13.60
CA PHE A 275 7.49 -20.08 12.50
C PHE A 275 8.87 -20.37 13.07
N ILE A 276 9.46 -21.50 12.68
CA ILE A 276 10.77 -21.95 13.16
C ILE A 276 11.82 -21.60 12.11
N PHE A 277 12.70 -20.66 12.43
CA PHE A 277 13.83 -20.25 11.59
C PHE A 277 15.09 -21.03 12.02
N ASN A 278 15.90 -21.43 11.05
CA ASN A 278 17.17 -22.12 11.24
C ASN A 278 17.11 -23.36 12.17
N GLY A 279 15.92 -23.90 12.36
CA GLY A 279 15.68 -25.07 13.19
C GLY A 279 15.48 -24.79 14.69
N THR A 280 15.70 -23.58 15.18
CA THR A 280 15.69 -23.23 16.63
C THR A 280 14.93 -21.96 16.97
N ASP A 281 15.00 -20.94 16.13
CA ASP A 281 14.49 -19.61 16.45
C ASP A 281 12.98 -19.54 16.14
N VAL A 282 12.16 -19.33 17.16
CA VAL A 282 10.69 -19.31 17.00
C VAL A 282 10.19 -17.89 16.90
N VAL A 283 9.44 -17.59 15.85
CA VAL A 283 8.68 -16.36 15.68
C VAL A 283 7.20 -16.69 15.79
N HIS A 284 6.55 -16.21 16.85
CA HIS A 284 5.11 -16.31 17.04
C HIS A 284 4.44 -15.11 16.38
N SER A 285 3.80 -15.30 15.22
CA SER A 285 3.25 -14.20 14.44
C SER A 285 2.06 -14.64 13.60
N PRO A 286 1.05 -13.76 13.39
CA PRO A 286 0.04 -13.97 12.37
C PRO A 286 0.59 -13.82 10.94
N ASP A 287 1.64 -13.02 10.76
CA ASP A 287 2.34 -12.79 9.49
C ASP A 287 3.77 -12.30 9.75
N PRO A 288 4.81 -13.12 9.54
CA PRO A 288 6.21 -12.72 9.71
C PRO A 288 6.72 -11.74 8.65
N GLY A 289 5.89 -11.33 7.69
CA GLY A 289 6.21 -10.30 6.70
C GLY A 289 7.39 -10.68 5.80
N ARG A 290 8.37 -9.77 5.73
CA ARG A 290 9.55 -9.90 4.87
C ARG A 290 10.41 -11.14 5.19
N ALA A 291 10.42 -11.61 6.42
CA ALA A 291 11.17 -12.81 6.77
C ALA A 291 10.73 -14.06 5.98
N LEU A 292 9.49 -14.12 5.50
CA LEU A 292 9.02 -15.17 4.60
C LEU A 292 9.61 -15.09 3.18
N ILE A 293 10.25 -13.97 2.84
CA ILE A 293 10.90 -13.76 1.54
C ILE A 293 12.41 -13.96 1.65
N THR A 294 13.00 -13.43 2.72
CA THR A 294 14.47 -13.42 2.90
C THR A 294 14.98 -14.64 3.66
N GLY A 295 14.15 -15.31 4.45
CA GLY A 295 14.57 -16.34 5.41
C GLY A 295 15.38 -15.78 6.59
N GLN A 296 15.46 -14.45 6.74
CA GLN A 296 16.28 -13.80 7.77
C GLN A 296 15.41 -13.45 8.99
N LEU A 297 15.84 -13.88 10.17
CA LEU A 297 15.12 -13.64 11.42
C LEU A 297 14.95 -12.13 11.74
N GLN A 298 15.96 -11.32 11.41
CA GLN A 298 15.90 -9.88 11.64
C GLN A 298 14.83 -9.17 10.81
N ASP A 299 14.33 -9.79 9.74
CA ASP A 299 13.25 -9.27 8.92
C ASP A 299 11.84 -9.68 9.44
N ALA A 300 11.78 -10.40 10.57
CA ALA A 300 10.52 -10.85 11.14
C ALA A 300 9.60 -9.66 11.47
N ASN A 301 8.31 -9.82 11.09
CA ASN A 301 7.25 -8.83 11.25
C ASN A 301 7.52 -7.48 10.54
N SER A 302 8.54 -7.42 9.68
CA SER A 302 8.87 -6.23 8.90
C SER A 302 8.06 -6.20 7.60
N PHE A 303 7.51 -5.02 7.31
CA PHE A 303 6.78 -4.73 6.09
C PHE A 303 7.34 -3.48 5.44
N LYS A 304 6.99 -3.30 4.16
CA LYS A 304 7.34 -2.10 3.41
C LYS A 304 6.83 -0.86 4.15
N ILE A 305 7.71 0.11 4.36
CA ILE A 305 7.33 1.44 4.78
C ILE A 305 6.53 2.06 3.64
N SER A 306 5.23 2.19 3.83
CA SER A 306 4.30 2.67 2.80
C SER A 306 4.53 4.14 2.48
N ALA A 307 4.37 4.49 1.19
CA ALA A 307 4.31 5.88 0.78
C ALA A 307 3.10 6.57 1.44
N LEU A 308 3.28 7.79 1.95
CA LEU A 308 2.21 8.54 2.62
C LEU A 308 1.42 9.48 1.70
N PRO A 309 1.96 9.98 0.55
CA PRO A 309 1.18 10.84 -0.32
C PRO A 309 -0.10 10.16 -0.81
N GLY A 310 -1.23 10.83 -0.59
CA GLY A 310 -2.56 10.28 -0.89
C GLY A 310 -3.18 9.44 0.22
N VAL A 311 -2.51 9.29 1.37
CA VAL A 311 -2.91 8.39 2.47
C VAL A 311 -4.33 8.59 2.96
N ARG A 312 -4.86 9.82 2.94
CA ARG A 312 -6.24 10.11 3.36
C ARG A 312 -7.32 9.36 2.57
N ASN A 313 -7.00 8.88 1.37
CA ASN A 313 -7.95 8.25 0.45
C ASN A 313 -7.80 6.72 0.39
N THR A 314 -6.86 6.11 1.12
CA THR A 314 -6.45 4.71 0.95
C THR A 314 -6.78 3.83 2.16
N ALA A 315 -7.71 4.26 3.00
CA ALA A 315 -8.19 3.42 4.11
C ALA A 315 -8.81 2.10 3.58
N PRO A 316 -8.67 0.99 4.33
CA PRO A 316 -8.00 0.85 5.63
C PRO A 316 -6.48 0.73 5.51
N TYR A 317 -5.76 0.71 6.65
CA TYR A 317 -4.32 0.84 6.73
C TYR A 317 -3.66 -0.40 7.34
N PHE A 318 -2.32 -0.46 7.18
CA PHE A 318 -1.42 -1.54 7.53
C PHE A 318 -1.52 -2.74 6.58
N HIS A 319 -0.63 -3.71 6.76
CA HIS A 319 -0.55 -4.89 5.89
C HIS A 319 -1.75 -5.84 6.02
N ASP A 320 -2.50 -5.73 7.11
CA ASP A 320 -3.64 -6.55 7.47
C ASP A 320 -4.97 -5.78 7.50
N ASN A 321 -4.96 -4.48 7.15
CA ASN A 321 -6.11 -3.59 7.24
C ASN A 321 -6.71 -3.48 8.66
N SER A 322 -5.91 -3.65 9.70
CA SER A 322 -6.36 -3.57 11.10
C SER A 322 -6.77 -2.15 11.52
N ALA A 323 -6.14 -1.12 11.00
CA ALA A 323 -6.53 0.26 11.22
C ALA A 323 -7.57 0.70 10.17
N LYS A 324 -8.77 1.07 10.61
CA LYS A 324 -9.88 1.45 9.73
C LYS A 324 -9.83 2.93 9.34
N THR A 325 -9.22 3.76 10.18
CA THR A 325 -9.15 5.22 10.07
C THR A 325 -7.72 5.71 10.33
N LEU A 326 -7.44 6.96 9.99
CA LEU A 326 -6.17 7.62 10.37
C LEU A 326 -6.08 7.84 11.89
N GLU A 327 -7.20 7.93 12.56
CA GLU A 327 -7.30 7.97 14.02
C GLU A 327 -6.78 6.66 14.65
N ASP A 328 -7.14 5.49 14.07
CA ASP A 328 -6.62 4.19 14.50
C ASP A 328 -5.10 4.07 14.23
N VAL A 329 -4.64 4.60 13.10
CA VAL A 329 -3.19 4.68 12.79
C VAL A 329 -2.46 5.51 13.83
N ALA A 330 -2.98 6.69 14.19
CA ALA A 330 -2.34 7.55 15.19
C ALA A 330 -2.29 6.88 16.58
N ALA A 331 -3.37 6.23 16.99
CA ALA A 331 -3.44 5.47 18.24
C ALA A 331 -2.43 4.29 18.25
N HIS A 332 -2.29 3.57 17.14
CA HIS A 332 -1.28 2.52 17.01
C HIS A 332 0.13 3.08 17.21
N TYR A 333 0.49 4.18 16.53
CA TYR A 333 1.80 4.80 16.68
C TYR A 333 2.05 5.36 18.08
N ALA A 334 1.02 5.89 18.76
CA ALA A 334 1.14 6.31 20.15
C ALA A 334 1.53 5.13 21.06
N ASN A 335 0.92 3.96 20.85
CA ASN A 335 1.27 2.74 21.57
C ASN A 335 2.66 2.22 21.20
N PHE A 336 2.99 2.20 19.91
CA PHE A 336 4.29 1.76 19.41
C PHE A 336 5.43 2.61 20.02
N PHE A 337 5.38 3.93 19.93
CA PHE A 337 6.42 4.79 20.48
C PHE A 337 6.53 4.66 21.99
N ARG A 338 5.42 4.58 22.70
CA ARG A 338 5.43 4.34 24.14
C ARG A 338 6.13 3.02 24.50
N PHE A 339 5.89 1.96 23.74
CA PHE A 339 6.48 0.64 23.95
C PHE A 339 7.98 0.65 23.64
N VAL A 340 8.39 1.04 22.42
CA VAL A 340 9.79 0.96 22.00
C VAL A 340 10.72 1.89 22.76
N THR A 341 10.20 3.00 23.31
CA THR A 341 10.98 3.97 24.10
C THR A 341 10.87 3.78 25.61
N GLY A 342 10.23 2.70 26.06
CA GLY A 342 10.00 2.49 27.51
C GLY A 342 9.19 3.62 28.17
N GLY A 343 8.32 4.29 27.42
CA GLY A 343 7.48 5.38 27.93
C GLY A 343 8.11 6.77 27.83
N VAL A 344 9.32 6.91 27.29
CA VAL A 344 9.96 8.23 27.06
C VAL A 344 9.15 9.06 26.10
N ILE A 345 8.69 8.47 25.00
CA ILE A 345 7.72 9.10 24.09
C ILE A 345 6.31 8.64 24.50
N ASN A 346 5.53 9.58 24.98
CA ASN A 346 4.14 9.33 25.39
C ASN A 346 3.24 10.40 24.73
N LEU A 347 2.69 10.05 23.57
CA LEU A 347 1.83 10.95 22.80
C LEU A 347 0.49 11.13 23.50
N THR A 348 -0.01 12.36 23.52
CA THR A 348 -1.32 12.68 24.07
C THR A 348 -2.41 12.51 22.98
N LEU A 349 -3.66 12.44 23.40
CA LEU A 349 -4.81 12.45 22.47
C LEU A 349 -4.83 13.71 21.57
N GLN A 350 -4.23 14.83 22.04
CA GLN A 350 -4.11 16.03 21.21
C GLN A 350 -3.02 15.84 20.15
N ASP A 351 -1.90 15.22 20.51
CA ASP A 351 -0.85 14.89 19.54
C ASP A 351 -1.39 13.96 18.44
N GLU A 352 -2.17 12.92 18.80
CA GLU A 352 -2.82 12.03 17.83
C GLU A 352 -3.75 12.79 16.87
N LYS A 353 -4.58 13.70 17.39
CA LYS A 353 -5.44 14.57 16.57
C LYS A 353 -4.63 15.47 15.63
N ASP A 354 -3.52 16.03 16.11
CA ASP A 354 -2.66 16.90 15.33
C ASP A 354 -1.93 16.10 14.22
N MET A 355 -1.46 14.89 14.53
CA MET A 355 -0.90 13.97 13.54
C MET A 355 -1.93 13.62 12.44
N VAL A 356 -3.16 13.27 12.81
CA VAL A 356 -4.24 12.99 11.87
C VAL A 356 -4.57 14.20 11.00
N ALA A 357 -4.68 15.38 11.61
CA ALA A 357 -4.94 16.61 10.85
C ALA A 357 -3.86 16.87 9.78
N TYR A 358 -2.62 16.58 10.10
CA TYR A 358 -1.52 16.75 9.15
C TYR A 358 -1.44 15.63 8.10
N MET A 359 -1.63 14.36 8.49
CA MET A 359 -1.66 13.23 7.53
C MET A 359 -2.69 13.46 6.43
N LYS A 360 -3.82 14.10 6.73
CA LYS A 360 -4.85 14.45 5.75
C LYS A 360 -4.41 15.48 4.70
N LEU A 361 -3.27 16.13 4.88
CA LEU A 361 -2.68 17.09 3.93
C LEU A 361 -1.67 16.45 2.99
N LEU A 362 -1.20 15.24 3.27
CA LEU A 362 -0.18 14.55 2.46
C LEU A 362 -0.82 14.04 1.16
N ASP A 363 -0.61 14.81 0.08
CA ASP A 363 -1.15 14.55 -1.27
C ASP A 363 -0.04 14.42 -2.31
#